data_181385016be2a18633b5ab01adfb4b1c
#
_entry.id   181385016be2a18633b5ab01adfb4b1c
#
_cell.length_a   1.000
_cell.length_b   1.000
_cell.length_c   1.000
_cell.angle_alpha   90.00
_cell.angle_beta   90.00
_cell.angle_gamma   90.00
#
_symmetry.space_group_name_H-M   'P 1'
#
loop_
_entity.id
_entity.type
_entity.pdbx_description
1 polymer ?
#
loop_
_entity_poly.entity_id
_entity_poly.type
_entity_poly.pdbx_seq_one_letter_code
_entity_poly.pdbx_strand_id
1 'polypeptide(L)'
;MADYLPKFDAGKPFTALTSAAVTGGRVLIVSGAGTVSHAGADAVAATLVGVAGFDAASGERVTVYPLKGAVHKLTAGAAIAAGATIGTLAAGKVDDAGTNRFGVALTAAAADGDVIEAIC
;
A
#
# COMPACT_ATOMS: atom_id res chain seq x y z
N MET A 1 7.27 36.15 -5.21
CA MET A 1 6.98 34.72 -5.37
C MET A 1 6.53 34.16 -4.05
N ALA A 2 5.47 33.37 -4.05
CA ALA A 2 5.01 32.73 -2.81
C ALA A 2 5.94 31.56 -2.45
N ASP A 3 6.13 31.38 -1.15
CA ASP A 3 6.86 30.21 -0.67
C ASP A 3 6.06 28.94 -0.94
N TYR A 4 6.78 27.86 -1.21
CA TYR A 4 6.16 26.56 -1.36
C TYR A 4 5.81 25.98 0.00
N LEU A 5 4.55 25.56 0.14
CA LEU A 5 4.08 24.81 1.30
C LEU A 5 3.44 23.51 0.81
N PRO A 6 3.87 22.35 1.32
CA PRO A 6 3.22 21.11 0.97
C PRO A 6 1.80 21.08 1.50
N LYS A 7 0.89 20.45 0.78
CA LYS A 7 -0.49 20.28 1.21
C LYS A 7 -0.60 19.48 2.51
N PHE A 8 0.26 18.47 2.66
CA PHE A 8 0.40 17.68 3.87
C PHE A 8 1.89 17.48 4.17
N ASP A 9 2.22 17.42 5.46
CA ASP A 9 3.59 17.15 5.88
C ASP A 9 3.99 15.70 5.56
N ALA A 10 5.30 15.47 5.49
CA ALA A 10 5.84 14.13 5.23
C ALA A 10 5.36 13.14 6.29
N GLY A 11 4.98 11.94 5.84
CA GLY A 11 4.54 10.86 6.73
C GLY A 11 3.13 10.98 7.27
N LYS A 12 2.43 12.07 7.00
CA LYS A 12 1.05 12.23 7.50
C LYS A 12 0.04 11.59 6.56
N PRO A 13 -1.03 10.99 7.12
CA PRO A 13 -2.08 10.40 6.29
C PRO A 13 -2.87 11.47 5.55
N PHE A 14 -3.45 11.07 4.43
CA PHE A 14 -4.35 11.92 3.66
C PHE A 14 -5.60 11.14 3.27
N THR A 15 -6.62 11.85 2.82
CA THR A 15 -7.89 11.25 2.42
C THR A 15 -8.01 11.25 0.91
N ALA A 16 -8.47 10.13 0.35
CA ALA A 16 -8.76 10.00 -1.08
C ALA A 16 -10.09 9.30 -1.29
N LEU A 17 -10.71 9.53 -2.45
CA LEU A 17 -11.89 8.77 -2.87
C LEU A 17 -11.46 7.44 -3.45
N THR A 18 -12.28 6.42 -3.25
CA THR A 18 -12.06 5.11 -3.87
C THR A 18 -12.81 5.03 -5.19
N SER A 19 -12.21 4.37 -6.18
CA SER A 19 -12.86 4.03 -7.45
C SER A 19 -13.41 2.60 -7.46
N ALA A 20 -13.03 1.81 -6.47
CA ALA A 20 -13.50 0.45 -6.23
C ALA A 20 -13.40 0.18 -4.74
N ALA A 21 -14.07 -0.84 -4.24
CA ALA A 21 -13.96 -1.20 -2.82
C ALA A 21 -12.51 -1.52 -2.44
N VAL A 22 -12.08 -1.04 -1.29
CA VAL A 22 -10.73 -1.29 -0.77
C VAL A 22 -10.82 -1.92 0.62
N THR A 23 -9.80 -2.67 0.97
CA THR A 23 -9.67 -3.34 2.27
C THR A 23 -8.51 -2.71 3.02
N GLY A 24 -8.69 -2.45 4.31
CA GLY A 24 -7.62 -1.92 5.16
C GLY A 24 -6.39 -2.82 5.17
N GLY A 25 -5.20 -2.22 5.22
CA GLY A 25 -3.95 -2.96 5.18
C GLY A 25 -3.49 -3.38 3.78
N ARG A 26 -4.17 -2.93 2.73
CA ARG A 26 -3.81 -3.23 1.34
C ARG A 26 -3.15 -2.04 0.68
N VAL A 27 -2.20 -2.32 -0.20
CA VAL A 27 -1.44 -1.30 -0.93
C VAL A 27 -2.30 -0.68 -2.01
N LEU A 28 -2.22 0.64 -2.16
CA LEU A 28 -3.05 1.42 -3.06
C LEU A 28 -2.24 2.11 -4.16
N ILE A 29 -2.88 2.28 -5.31
CA ILE A 29 -2.40 3.11 -6.43
C ILE A 29 -3.41 4.21 -6.72
N VAL A 30 -2.98 5.24 -7.44
CA VAL A 30 -3.88 6.23 -8.02
C VAL A 30 -4.58 5.59 -9.22
N SER A 31 -5.90 5.53 -9.19
CA SER A 31 -6.71 4.91 -10.25
C SER A 31 -7.38 5.95 -11.16
N GLY A 32 -7.34 7.21 -10.78
CA GLY A 32 -7.90 8.33 -11.54
C GLY A 32 -7.60 9.63 -10.83
N ALA A 33 -8.11 10.74 -11.32
CA ALA A 33 -7.89 12.04 -10.69
C ALA A 33 -8.52 12.07 -9.29
N GLY A 34 -7.68 12.08 -8.26
CA GLY A 34 -8.14 12.11 -6.86
C GLY A 34 -8.71 10.79 -6.34
N THR A 35 -8.60 9.70 -7.08
CA THR A 35 -9.11 8.39 -6.67
C THR A 35 -8.01 7.37 -6.52
N VAL A 36 -8.26 6.37 -5.64
CA VAL A 36 -7.35 5.27 -5.38
C VAL A 36 -8.07 3.94 -5.47
N SER A 37 -7.31 2.89 -5.74
CA SER A 37 -7.79 1.51 -5.71
C SER A 37 -6.65 0.59 -5.28
N HIS A 38 -6.95 -0.70 -5.08
CA HIS A 38 -5.91 -1.68 -4.78
C HIS A 38 -4.85 -1.74 -5.89
N ALA A 39 -3.59 -1.86 -5.52
CA ALA A 39 -2.52 -2.15 -6.46
C ALA A 39 -2.75 -3.51 -7.11
N GLY A 40 -2.40 -3.61 -8.38
CA GLY A 40 -2.41 -4.89 -9.10
C GLY A 40 -1.15 -5.70 -8.83
N ALA A 41 -1.08 -6.90 -9.44
CA ALA A 41 0.08 -7.77 -9.31
C ALA A 41 1.33 -7.10 -9.92
N ASP A 42 2.43 -7.18 -9.21
CA ASP A 42 3.74 -6.68 -9.64
C ASP A 42 3.71 -5.22 -10.14
N ALA A 43 2.97 -4.38 -9.44
CA ALA A 43 2.87 -2.96 -9.80
C ALA A 43 4.23 -2.26 -9.66
N VAL A 44 4.49 -1.31 -10.55
CA VAL A 44 5.72 -0.52 -10.51
C VAL A 44 5.80 0.24 -9.18
N ALA A 45 6.91 0.09 -8.46
CA ALA A 45 7.04 0.63 -7.12
C ALA A 45 6.78 2.14 -7.04
N ALA A 46 7.17 2.89 -8.07
CA ALA A 46 6.97 4.35 -8.11
C ALA A 46 5.49 4.75 -8.21
N THR A 47 4.59 3.85 -8.58
CA THR A 47 3.15 4.13 -8.69
C THR A 47 2.37 3.87 -7.41
N LEU A 48 3.00 3.27 -6.43
CA LEU A 48 2.36 2.96 -5.15
C LEU A 48 2.30 4.21 -4.28
N VAL A 49 1.13 4.51 -3.73
CA VAL A 49 0.95 5.76 -2.97
C VAL A 49 0.82 5.55 -1.48
N GLY A 50 0.32 4.42 -1.06
CA GLY A 50 0.16 4.17 0.37
C GLY A 50 -0.64 2.94 0.67
N VAL A 51 -1.10 2.86 1.91
CA VAL A 51 -1.84 1.73 2.46
C VAL A 51 -3.20 2.22 2.97
N ALA A 52 -4.27 1.50 2.64
CA ALA A 52 -5.61 1.84 3.12
C ALA A 52 -5.69 1.69 4.63
N GLY A 53 -6.25 2.70 5.30
CA GLY A 53 -6.38 2.69 6.75
C GLY A 53 -7.55 1.85 7.26
N PHE A 54 -8.55 1.61 6.40
CA PHE A 54 -9.75 0.84 6.76
C PHE A 54 -10.48 0.41 5.49
N ASP A 55 -11.50 -0.44 5.65
CA ASP A 55 -12.33 -0.89 4.54
C ASP A 55 -13.25 0.27 4.08
N ALA A 56 -13.34 0.46 2.77
CA ALA A 56 -14.23 1.45 2.18
C ALA A 56 -14.87 0.89 0.91
N ALA A 57 -16.14 1.19 0.70
CA ALA A 57 -16.84 0.83 -0.53
C ALA A 57 -16.43 1.78 -1.67
N SER A 58 -16.72 1.38 -2.90
CA SER A 58 -16.49 2.23 -4.06
C SER A 58 -17.21 3.57 -3.92
N GLY A 59 -16.50 4.65 -4.20
CA GLY A 59 -17.04 6.01 -4.09
C GLY A 59 -16.99 6.62 -2.70
N GLU A 60 -16.50 5.88 -1.71
CA GLU A 60 -16.31 6.39 -0.35
C GLU A 60 -14.90 6.93 -0.15
N ARG A 61 -14.72 7.74 0.88
CA ARG A 61 -13.40 8.25 1.26
C ARG A 61 -12.67 7.22 2.11
N VAL A 62 -11.37 7.14 1.91
CA VAL A 62 -10.49 6.29 2.70
C VAL A 62 -9.28 7.09 3.16
N THR A 63 -8.82 6.83 4.37
CA THR A 63 -7.54 7.36 4.85
C THR A 63 -6.42 6.55 4.23
N VAL A 64 -5.47 7.23 3.59
CA VAL A 64 -4.29 6.61 2.98
C VAL A 64 -3.08 6.97 3.84
N TYR A 65 -2.37 5.96 4.31
CA TYR A 65 -1.09 6.14 5.00
C TYR A 65 0.03 6.08 3.96
N PRO A 66 0.83 7.16 3.81
CA PRO A 66 1.90 7.18 2.81
C PRO A 66 2.82 5.98 2.94
N LEU A 67 3.27 5.44 1.79
CA LEU A 67 3.99 4.18 1.76
C LEU A 67 5.42 4.32 2.29
N LYS A 68 6.15 5.30 1.77
CA LYS A 68 7.61 5.40 1.95
C LYS A 68 7.99 5.89 3.35
N GLY A 69 9.04 5.27 3.91
CA GLY A 69 9.63 5.69 5.17
C GLY A 69 8.88 5.21 6.41
N ALA A 70 7.90 4.35 6.26
CA ALA A 70 7.09 3.87 7.39
C ALA A 70 7.11 2.34 7.47
N VAL A 71 6.83 1.84 8.67
CA VAL A 71 6.56 0.41 8.89
C VAL A 71 5.06 0.20 8.81
N HIS A 72 4.63 -0.65 7.88
CA HIS A 72 3.22 -0.93 7.66
C HIS A 72 2.89 -2.37 8.03
N LYS A 73 1.63 -2.58 8.41
CA LYS A 73 1.05 -3.92 8.54
C LYS A 73 0.36 -4.24 7.22
N LEU A 74 0.91 -5.17 6.48
CA LEU A 74 0.43 -5.51 5.13
C LEU A 74 -0.09 -6.95 5.09
N THR A 75 -1.10 -7.17 4.25
CA THR A 75 -1.66 -8.51 4.05
C THR A 75 -0.83 -9.25 3.00
N ALA A 76 -0.28 -10.39 3.39
CA ALA A 76 0.45 -11.26 2.47
C ALA A 76 -0.52 -12.05 1.60
N GLY A 77 -0.15 -12.26 0.34
CA GLY A 77 -0.89 -13.11 -0.59
C GLY A 77 -0.27 -14.50 -0.75
N ALA A 78 0.87 -14.75 -0.09
CA ALA A 78 1.59 -16.02 -0.13
C ALA A 78 2.55 -16.08 1.04
N ALA A 79 3.26 -17.18 1.22
CA ALA A 79 4.30 -17.30 2.22
C ALA A 79 5.44 -16.31 1.92
N ILE A 80 5.92 -15.61 2.95
CA ILE A 80 7.01 -14.63 2.86
C ILE A 80 7.95 -14.87 4.02
N ALA A 81 9.25 -14.96 3.75
CA ALA A 81 10.26 -15.06 4.80
C ALA A 81 10.60 -13.67 5.35
N ALA A 82 10.91 -13.58 6.64
CA ALA A 82 11.45 -12.36 7.23
C ALA A 82 12.76 -11.98 6.52
N GLY A 83 12.91 -10.69 6.19
CA GLY A 83 14.06 -10.18 5.45
C GLY A 83 13.91 -10.24 3.94
N ALA A 84 12.85 -10.88 3.41
CA ALA A 84 12.60 -10.89 1.98
C ALA A 84 12.15 -9.51 1.49
N THR A 85 12.56 -9.14 0.28
CA THR A 85 12.01 -7.95 -0.39
C THR A 85 10.63 -8.30 -0.94
N ILE A 86 9.71 -7.36 -0.85
CA ILE A 86 8.31 -7.57 -1.22
C ILE A 86 7.86 -6.64 -2.34
N GLY A 87 6.93 -7.12 -3.13
CA GLY A 87 6.21 -6.37 -4.14
C GLY A 87 4.71 -6.62 -4.01
N THR A 88 3.91 -5.97 -4.86
CA THR A 88 2.47 -6.13 -4.81
C THR A 88 2.01 -7.39 -5.54
N LEU A 89 0.91 -7.94 -5.04
CA LEU A 89 0.14 -9.00 -5.65
C LEU A 89 -1.27 -8.47 -5.91
N ALA A 90 -2.12 -9.24 -6.58
CA ALA A 90 -3.49 -8.82 -6.86
C ALA A 90 -4.23 -8.39 -5.59
N ALA A 91 -5.14 -7.43 -5.72
CA ALA A 91 -5.95 -6.86 -4.64
C ALA A 91 -5.12 -6.18 -3.54
N GLY A 92 -3.97 -5.61 -3.89
CA GLY A 92 -3.13 -4.86 -2.95
C GLY A 92 -2.44 -5.70 -1.89
N LYS A 93 -2.47 -7.02 -1.99
CA LYS A 93 -1.66 -7.92 -1.14
C LYS A 93 -0.20 -7.84 -1.54
N VAL A 94 0.67 -8.45 -0.77
CA VAL A 94 2.11 -8.46 -1.03
C VAL A 94 2.66 -9.88 -1.06
N ASP A 95 3.73 -10.08 -1.85
CA ASP A 95 4.49 -11.32 -1.88
C ASP A 95 5.95 -11.03 -2.20
N ASP A 96 6.76 -12.08 -2.31
CA ASP A 96 8.20 -11.99 -2.59
C ASP A 96 8.56 -12.51 -3.99
N ALA A 97 7.59 -12.69 -4.88
CA ALA A 97 7.79 -13.35 -6.16
C ALA A 97 7.93 -12.40 -7.36
N GLY A 98 7.42 -11.17 -7.29
CA GLY A 98 7.43 -10.24 -8.42
C GLY A 98 8.79 -9.61 -8.72
N THR A 99 8.85 -8.82 -9.77
CA THR A 99 10.04 -8.09 -10.21
C THR A 99 10.16 -6.75 -9.50
N ASN A 100 9.02 -6.05 -9.33
CA ASN A 100 8.99 -4.72 -8.70
C ASN A 100 8.87 -4.86 -7.19
N ARG A 101 9.89 -4.38 -6.49
CA ARG A 101 9.95 -4.48 -5.02
C ARG A 101 9.90 -3.09 -4.42
N PHE A 102 9.22 -2.93 -3.29
CA PHE A 102 9.06 -1.63 -2.65
C PHE A 102 9.40 -1.63 -1.15
N GLY A 103 9.61 -2.79 -0.56
CA GLY A 103 9.87 -2.87 0.87
C GLY A 103 10.53 -4.18 1.27
N VAL A 104 10.78 -4.30 2.58
CA VAL A 104 11.39 -5.48 3.20
C VAL A 104 10.50 -5.98 4.32
N ALA A 105 10.20 -7.28 4.32
CA ALA A 105 9.41 -7.90 5.37
C ALA A 105 10.24 -7.98 6.66
N LEU A 106 9.69 -7.41 7.74
CA LEU A 106 10.30 -7.49 9.07
C LEU A 106 9.84 -8.75 9.79
N THR A 107 8.67 -9.26 9.45
CA THR A 107 8.12 -10.51 10.00
C THR A 107 7.73 -11.43 8.86
N ALA A 108 7.51 -12.71 9.17
CA ALA A 108 7.20 -13.72 8.17
C ALA A 108 5.68 -13.92 8.02
N ALA A 109 5.25 -14.37 6.84
CA ALA A 109 3.92 -14.90 6.59
C ALA A 109 4.03 -16.38 6.26
N ALA A 110 3.15 -17.19 6.82
CA ALA A 110 3.09 -18.62 6.52
C ALA A 110 2.23 -18.92 5.30
N ALA A 111 1.19 -18.11 5.05
CA ALA A 111 0.22 -18.35 4.00
C ALA A 111 -0.51 -17.06 3.58
N ASP A 112 -1.28 -17.16 2.51
CA ASP A 112 -2.20 -16.11 2.06
C ASP A 112 -3.12 -15.66 3.20
N GLY A 113 -3.27 -14.37 3.37
CA GLY A 113 -4.10 -13.75 4.39
C GLY A 113 -3.37 -13.39 5.68
N ASP A 114 -2.15 -13.87 5.89
CA ASP A 114 -1.37 -13.47 7.07
C ASP A 114 -0.97 -12.00 6.97
N VAL A 115 -0.87 -11.35 8.12
CA VAL A 115 -0.43 -9.95 8.19
C VAL A 115 1.04 -9.93 8.60
N ILE A 116 1.83 -9.19 7.85
CA ILE A 116 3.25 -8.96 8.15
C ILE A 116 3.49 -7.49 8.48
N GLU A 117 4.59 -7.24 9.16
CA GLU A 117 5.15 -5.90 9.29
C GLU A 117 6.26 -5.75 8.25
N ALA A 118 6.26 -4.63 7.54
CA ALA A 118 7.24 -4.35 6.49
C ALA A 118 7.63 -2.88 6.52
N ILE A 119 8.91 -2.63 6.28
CA ILE A 119 9.40 -1.27 6.09
C ILE A 119 9.46 -0.94 4.60
N CYS A 120 8.97 0.20 4.24
CA CYS A 120 8.87 0.68 2.86
C CYS A 120 9.61 2.03 2.69
#